data_45f09f0ec6ddc4d40bf162b9331bc760
#
_entry.id   45f09f0ec6ddc4d40bf162b9331bc760
#
_cell.length_a   1.000
_cell.length_b   1.000
_cell.length_c   1.000
_cell.angle_alpha   90.00
_cell.angle_beta   90.00
_cell.angle_gamma   90.00
#
_symmetry.space_group_name_H-M   'P 1'
#
loop_
_entity.id
_entity.type
_entity.pdbx_description
1 polymer ?
#
loop_
_entity_poly.entity_id
_entity_poly.type
_entity_poly.pdbx_seq_one_letter_code
_entity_poly.pdbx_strand_id
1 'polypeptide(L)'
;MISKVIKDKIDIDKILIVTFTNAAASEMRERILDAIYKQIDENPEDEALQKQIILLNKASICTIHSFCLDVIRNHFYELDIPANFRVGDTGEIELLKQDVIEELFEEKYLNNDKEFIKLINTYTNYRDDESLKELIITIYKFIQSSPFPKEWIEEKVKMFKIDDITDDFSGTIWGKILLESLSEDVKDCIIRLENLAKEMKKFDELEKYIKVIQNDTYELQSLLNNLNTWDSAYNHSNIEWMKWPVDRKVTIELKDEAKKIRDDIKKKISSSINKVLLYNSEAANNDIKEMYSILNSLKNLILEFSDRFKYKKREKNIIDFNDIEHFALELLVKKDDKGNLISTEIANEYKEKFEEIAIDEYQDSNLVQEYILRSISKGNNIFMVGDVKQSIYKFRQARPELFLEKYEKYSIDKEQGRDLKIKLFKNFRSRQNILDFTNLVFDNIMTKEIGDILYDKDEYLNLGANYEPPENIKSVYAGITNLEIIDLKEDDDDEEENDSSKSIEKNESDEPIVL
;
A
#
# COMPACT_ATOMS: atom_id res chain seq x y z
N MET A 1 23.28 8.75 -16.13
CA MET A 1 24.54 8.32 -15.49
C MET A 1 25.71 8.29 -16.43
N ILE A 2 25.69 7.56 -17.52
CA ILE A 2 26.79 7.52 -18.51
C ILE A 2 27.24 8.93 -18.95
N SER A 3 26.30 9.83 -19.28
CA SER A 3 26.62 11.22 -19.63
C SER A 3 27.31 11.98 -18.49
N LYS A 4 27.01 11.72 -17.24
CA LYS A 4 27.66 12.33 -16.08
C LYS A 4 29.14 11.93 -15.99
N VAL A 5 29.43 10.64 -16.23
CA VAL A 5 30.81 10.14 -16.23
C VAL A 5 31.59 10.67 -17.41
N ILE A 6 31.02 10.63 -18.63
CA ILE A 6 31.74 10.96 -19.86
C ILE A 6 31.83 12.47 -20.10
N LYS A 7 30.71 13.22 -19.98
CA LYS A 7 30.64 14.64 -20.30
C LYS A 7 30.99 15.54 -19.12
N ASP A 8 30.39 15.24 -17.95
CA ASP A 8 30.56 16.04 -16.73
C ASP A 8 31.83 15.65 -15.97
N LYS A 9 32.52 14.56 -16.41
CA LYS A 9 33.78 14.04 -15.84
C LYS A 9 33.68 13.71 -14.34
N ILE A 10 32.52 13.27 -13.91
CA ILE A 10 32.31 12.76 -12.52
C ILE A 10 32.86 11.35 -12.45
N ASP A 11 33.76 11.09 -11.52
CA ASP A 11 34.30 9.75 -11.28
C ASP A 11 33.17 8.80 -10.88
N ILE A 12 33.11 7.61 -11.47
CA ILE A 12 32.01 6.65 -11.29
C ILE A 12 31.87 6.16 -9.83
N ASP A 13 32.94 6.13 -9.06
CA ASP A 13 32.94 5.79 -7.63
C ASP A 13 32.31 6.88 -6.74
N LYS A 14 32.07 8.08 -7.29
CA LYS A 14 31.31 9.18 -6.67
C LYS A 14 29.82 9.15 -7.02
N ILE A 15 29.37 8.14 -7.73
CA ILE A 15 27.97 7.97 -8.09
C ILE A 15 27.43 6.74 -7.34
N LEU A 16 26.35 6.94 -6.60
CA LEU A 16 25.56 5.84 -6.02
C LEU A 16 24.42 5.51 -6.99
N ILE A 17 24.33 4.26 -7.41
CA ILE A 17 23.22 3.74 -8.21
C ILE A 17 22.54 2.62 -7.41
N VAL A 18 21.30 2.88 -7.01
CA VAL A 18 20.47 1.93 -6.26
C VAL A 18 19.45 1.31 -7.19
N THR A 19 19.41 -0.01 -7.22
CA THR A 19 18.46 -0.80 -8.01
C THR A 19 17.64 -1.72 -7.11
N PHE A 20 16.52 -2.21 -7.62
CA PHE A 20 15.66 -3.12 -6.86
C PHE A 20 16.25 -4.55 -6.77
N THR A 21 16.96 -5.01 -7.79
CA THR A 21 17.53 -6.36 -7.85
C THR A 21 19.04 -6.36 -8.14
N ASN A 22 19.74 -7.41 -7.68
CA ASN A 22 21.16 -7.60 -8.00
C ASN A 22 21.38 -7.80 -9.52
N ALA A 23 20.43 -8.41 -10.22
CA ALA A 23 20.48 -8.56 -11.67
C ALA A 23 20.48 -7.21 -12.38
N ALA A 24 19.57 -6.28 -11.97
CA ALA A 24 19.53 -4.92 -12.51
C ALA A 24 20.82 -4.14 -12.20
N ALA A 25 21.39 -4.30 -11.00
CA ALA A 25 22.68 -3.69 -10.66
C ALA A 25 23.81 -4.20 -11.56
N SER A 26 23.86 -5.49 -11.83
CA SER A 26 24.86 -6.10 -12.72
C SER A 26 24.69 -5.62 -14.15
N GLU A 27 23.46 -5.61 -14.68
CA GLU A 27 23.17 -5.09 -16.03
C GLU A 27 23.55 -3.61 -16.16
N MET A 28 23.24 -2.79 -15.15
CA MET A 28 23.63 -1.38 -15.14
C MET A 28 25.15 -1.22 -15.20
N ARG A 29 25.89 -2.04 -14.44
CA ARG A 29 27.36 -2.03 -14.44
C ARG A 29 27.92 -2.40 -15.82
N GLU A 30 27.39 -3.42 -16.47
CA GLU A 30 27.79 -3.84 -17.82
C GLU A 30 27.51 -2.73 -18.85
N ARG A 31 26.32 -2.13 -18.83
CA ARG A 31 25.96 -1.04 -19.74
C ARG A 31 26.87 0.18 -19.59
N ILE A 32 27.27 0.52 -18.36
CA ILE A 32 28.22 1.62 -18.11
C ILE A 32 29.59 1.25 -18.64
N LEU A 33 30.06 0.03 -18.41
CA LEU A 33 31.35 -0.48 -18.91
C LEU A 33 31.42 -0.44 -20.44
N ASP A 34 30.40 -0.96 -21.12
CA ASP A 34 30.29 -0.95 -22.58
C ASP A 34 30.33 0.49 -23.15
N ALA A 35 29.64 1.41 -22.48
CA ALA A 35 29.64 2.81 -22.90
C ALA A 35 31.01 3.48 -22.71
N ILE A 36 31.74 3.15 -21.65
CA ILE A 36 33.10 3.64 -21.41
C ILE A 36 34.03 3.06 -22.49
N TYR A 37 33.96 1.75 -22.81
CA TYR A 37 34.77 1.14 -23.89
C TYR A 37 34.54 1.79 -25.24
N LYS A 38 33.27 2.02 -25.63
CA LYS A 38 32.94 2.72 -26.88
C LYS A 38 33.60 4.12 -26.97
N GLN A 39 33.63 4.84 -25.85
CA GLN A 39 34.25 6.14 -25.81
C GLN A 39 35.81 6.09 -25.84
N ILE A 40 36.40 5.05 -25.24
CA ILE A 40 37.83 4.78 -25.31
C ILE A 40 38.23 4.41 -26.74
N ASP A 41 37.41 3.61 -27.44
CA ASP A 41 37.68 3.27 -28.87
C ASP A 41 37.67 4.51 -29.77
N GLU A 42 36.82 5.51 -29.45
CA GLU A 42 36.80 6.81 -30.14
C GLU A 42 37.98 7.74 -29.75
N ASN A 43 38.43 7.64 -28.48
CA ASN A 43 39.52 8.48 -27.92
C ASN A 43 40.48 7.63 -27.07
N PRO A 44 41.36 6.82 -27.66
CA PRO A 44 42.20 5.85 -26.93
C PRO A 44 43.20 6.48 -25.94
N GLU A 45 43.56 7.75 -26.14
CA GLU A 45 44.53 8.47 -25.32
C GLU A 45 43.89 9.20 -24.12
N ASP A 46 42.56 9.08 -23.92
CA ASP A 46 41.88 9.70 -22.78
C ASP A 46 42.12 8.91 -21.48
N GLU A 47 43.16 9.30 -20.74
CA GLU A 47 43.53 8.68 -19.45
C GLU A 47 42.38 8.78 -18.43
N ALA A 48 41.52 9.81 -18.50
CA ALA A 48 40.39 9.97 -17.59
C ALA A 48 39.34 8.87 -17.80
N LEU A 49 39.09 8.46 -19.05
CA LEU A 49 38.21 7.36 -19.37
C LEU A 49 38.80 5.99 -18.96
N GLN A 50 40.10 5.80 -19.18
CA GLN A 50 40.78 4.57 -18.74
C GLN A 50 40.73 4.41 -17.21
N LYS A 51 40.87 5.49 -16.45
CA LYS A 51 40.72 5.54 -15.01
C LYS A 51 39.33 5.04 -14.56
N GLN A 52 38.26 5.35 -15.30
CA GLN A 52 36.90 4.94 -14.93
C GLN A 52 36.71 3.42 -14.91
N ILE A 53 37.41 2.67 -15.77
CA ILE A 53 37.36 1.19 -15.74
C ILE A 53 37.87 0.65 -14.40
N ILE A 54 38.94 1.24 -13.87
CA ILE A 54 39.49 0.85 -12.57
C ILE A 54 38.52 1.24 -11.44
N LEU A 55 37.97 2.44 -11.51
CA LEU A 55 37.04 2.96 -10.52
C LEU A 55 35.69 2.23 -10.50
N LEU A 56 35.28 1.65 -11.64
CA LEU A 56 34.03 0.89 -11.74
C LEU A 56 33.98 -0.30 -10.77
N ASN A 57 35.13 -0.89 -10.43
CA ASN A 57 35.22 -1.94 -9.42
C ASN A 57 34.94 -1.45 -7.99
N LYS A 58 35.06 -0.16 -7.75
CA LYS A 58 34.77 0.51 -6.46
C LYS A 58 33.44 1.28 -6.49
N ALA A 59 32.78 1.31 -7.64
CA ALA A 59 31.55 2.04 -7.82
C ALA A 59 30.40 1.42 -7.01
N SER A 60 29.63 2.25 -6.36
CA SER A 60 28.45 1.85 -5.57
C SER A 60 27.24 1.66 -6.49
N ILE A 61 27.22 0.53 -7.24
CA ILE A 61 26.11 0.09 -8.10
C ILE A 61 25.56 -1.18 -7.48
N CYS A 62 24.47 -1.10 -6.74
CA CYS A 62 24.02 -2.18 -5.86
C CYS A 62 22.53 -2.04 -5.49
N THR A 63 22.00 -3.03 -4.78
CA THR A 63 20.68 -2.90 -4.15
C THR A 63 20.76 -2.04 -2.90
N ILE A 64 19.63 -1.49 -2.45
CA ILE A 64 19.57 -0.68 -1.22
C ILE A 64 20.10 -1.45 -0.01
N HIS A 65 19.72 -2.73 0.13
CA HIS A 65 20.22 -3.58 1.23
C HIS A 65 21.73 -3.79 1.17
N SER A 66 22.31 -3.96 -0.03
CA SER A 66 23.76 -4.07 -0.17
C SER A 66 24.46 -2.78 0.24
N PHE A 67 23.92 -1.63 -0.15
CA PHE A 67 24.42 -0.33 0.30
C PHE A 67 24.36 -0.19 1.83
N CYS A 68 23.20 -0.48 2.43
CA CYS A 68 23.01 -0.43 3.88
C CYS A 68 24.00 -1.36 4.60
N LEU A 69 24.19 -2.57 4.08
CA LEU A 69 25.13 -3.54 4.65
C LEU A 69 26.59 -3.04 4.60
N ASP A 70 26.97 -2.35 3.53
CA ASP A 70 28.29 -1.72 3.42
C ASP A 70 28.46 -0.58 4.44
N VAL A 71 27.42 0.24 4.63
CA VAL A 71 27.41 1.28 5.69
C VAL A 71 27.62 0.64 7.06
N ILE A 72 26.86 -0.41 7.38
CA ILE A 72 26.97 -1.12 8.66
C ILE A 72 28.37 -1.72 8.84
N ARG A 73 28.93 -2.39 7.84
CA ARG A 73 30.27 -2.99 7.91
C ARG A 73 31.37 -1.97 8.12
N ASN A 74 31.22 -0.78 7.59
CA ASN A 74 32.21 0.29 7.77
C ASN A 74 32.11 0.97 9.14
N HIS A 75 30.93 0.95 9.78
CA HIS A 75 30.64 1.70 11.02
C HIS A 75 30.02 0.83 12.12
N PHE A 76 30.21 -0.51 12.08
CA PHE A 76 29.62 -1.45 13.05
C PHE A 76 29.96 -1.14 14.52
N TYR A 77 31.07 -0.46 14.76
CA TYR A 77 31.53 -0.07 16.10
C TYR A 77 30.64 1.01 16.74
N GLU A 78 29.85 1.75 15.99
CA GLU A 78 28.83 2.68 16.49
C GLU A 78 27.52 1.97 16.85
N LEU A 79 27.35 0.73 16.38
CA LEU A 79 26.21 -0.12 16.67
C LEU A 79 26.61 -1.15 17.74
N ASP A 80 25.66 -1.56 18.56
CA ASP A 80 25.89 -2.61 19.54
C ASP A 80 25.79 -4.01 18.89
N ILE A 81 26.62 -4.25 17.85
CA ILE A 81 26.73 -5.51 17.13
C ILE A 81 28.21 -5.94 17.01
N PRO A 82 28.51 -7.25 17.06
CA PRO A 82 29.88 -7.72 16.94
C PRO A 82 30.39 -7.61 15.50
N ALA A 83 31.71 -7.42 15.33
CA ALA A 83 32.36 -7.31 14.01
C ALA A 83 32.14 -8.53 13.09
N ASN A 84 31.90 -9.71 13.68
CA ASN A 84 31.70 -10.97 12.95
C ASN A 84 30.21 -11.29 12.71
N PHE A 85 29.34 -10.28 12.74
CA PHE A 85 27.94 -10.50 12.43
C PHE A 85 27.76 -11.03 11.01
N ARG A 86 26.69 -11.80 10.80
CA ARG A 86 26.26 -12.27 9.49
C ARG A 86 24.77 -12.02 9.28
N VAL A 87 24.38 -12.00 8.02
CA VAL A 87 22.95 -11.98 7.68
C VAL A 87 22.42 -13.40 7.86
N GLY A 88 21.34 -13.52 8.65
CA GLY A 88 20.67 -14.80 8.87
C GLY A 88 19.92 -15.26 7.61
N ASP A 89 19.87 -16.54 7.41
CA ASP A 89 19.04 -17.14 6.36
C ASP A 89 17.56 -17.05 6.74
N THR A 90 16.69 -16.98 5.76
CA THR A 90 15.25 -16.76 6.00
C THR A 90 14.64 -17.85 6.88
N GLY A 91 15.03 -19.12 6.67
CA GLY A 91 14.53 -20.22 7.49
C GLY A 91 15.00 -20.15 8.93
N GLU A 92 16.30 -19.81 9.14
CA GLU A 92 16.86 -19.59 10.47
C GLU A 92 16.15 -18.46 11.22
N ILE A 93 15.85 -17.36 10.53
CA ILE A 93 15.17 -16.21 11.11
C ILE A 93 13.73 -16.53 11.49
N GLU A 94 12.99 -17.25 10.62
CA GLU A 94 11.62 -17.65 10.94
C GLU A 94 11.57 -18.65 12.10
N LEU A 95 12.47 -19.64 12.17
CA LEU A 95 12.57 -20.55 13.30
C LEU A 95 12.88 -19.78 14.60
N LEU A 96 13.79 -18.82 14.55
CA LEU A 96 14.13 -18.03 15.73
C LEU A 96 12.93 -17.18 16.22
N LYS A 97 12.09 -16.68 15.31
CA LYS A 97 10.85 -15.98 15.70
C LYS A 97 9.89 -16.91 16.42
N GLN A 98 9.74 -18.15 15.91
CA GLN A 98 8.91 -19.15 16.57
C GLN A 98 9.45 -19.51 17.96
N ASP A 99 10.74 -19.78 18.10
CA ASP A 99 11.35 -20.06 19.41
C ASP A 99 11.08 -18.92 20.41
N VAL A 100 11.26 -17.67 19.97
CA VAL A 100 11.07 -16.50 20.84
C VAL A 100 9.61 -16.30 21.25
N ILE A 101 8.66 -16.49 20.33
CA ILE A 101 7.24 -16.33 20.66
C ILE A 101 6.75 -17.44 21.60
N GLU A 102 7.23 -18.67 21.43
CA GLU A 102 6.94 -19.79 22.31
C GLU A 102 7.48 -19.53 23.73
N GLU A 103 8.76 -19.17 23.87
CA GLU A 103 9.36 -18.83 25.17
C GLU A 103 8.61 -17.68 25.87
N LEU A 104 8.18 -16.65 25.10
CA LEU A 104 7.40 -15.54 25.64
C LEU A 104 6.04 -16.01 26.17
N PHE A 105 5.31 -16.83 25.42
CA PHE A 105 3.99 -17.31 25.80
C PHE A 105 4.07 -18.25 27.01
N GLU A 106 5.03 -19.19 27.03
CA GLU A 106 5.25 -20.07 28.17
C GLU A 106 5.48 -19.27 29.47
N GLU A 107 6.33 -18.24 29.42
CA GLU A 107 6.59 -17.38 30.58
C GLU A 107 5.33 -16.62 31.03
N LYS A 108 4.53 -16.07 30.07
CA LYS A 108 3.29 -15.38 30.38
C LYS A 108 2.26 -16.29 31.05
N TYR A 109 2.13 -17.53 30.58
CA TYR A 109 1.28 -18.55 31.21
C TYR A 109 1.76 -18.90 32.62
N LEU A 110 3.06 -19.15 32.81
CA LEU A 110 3.63 -19.49 34.10
C LEU A 110 3.43 -18.36 35.13
N ASN A 111 3.54 -17.12 34.71
CA ASN A 111 3.34 -15.95 35.56
C ASN A 111 1.86 -15.59 35.77
N ASN A 112 0.93 -16.28 35.12
CA ASN A 112 -0.52 -16.00 35.13
C ASN A 112 -0.82 -14.52 34.84
N ASP A 113 -0.15 -13.96 33.78
CA ASP A 113 -0.26 -12.57 33.39
C ASP A 113 -1.68 -12.25 32.95
N LYS A 114 -2.36 -11.36 33.69
CA LYS A 114 -3.79 -11.07 33.48
C LYS A 114 -4.08 -10.39 32.14
N GLU A 115 -3.18 -9.50 31.70
CA GLU A 115 -3.34 -8.80 30.43
C GLU A 115 -3.14 -9.77 29.25
N PHE A 116 -2.17 -10.67 29.37
CA PHE A 116 -1.97 -11.74 28.40
C PHE A 116 -3.17 -12.70 28.33
N ILE A 117 -3.70 -13.15 29.47
CA ILE A 117 -4.89 -14.02 29.51
C ILE A 117 -6.11 -13.32 28.87
N LYS A 118 -6.24 -11.98 29.07
CA LYS A 118 -7.29 -11.20 28.40
C LYS A 118 -7.11 -11.23 26.86
N LEU A 119 -5.88 -11.10 26.35
CA LEU A 119 -5.60 -11.20 24.91
C LEU A 119 -5.91 -12.60 24.37
N ILE A 120 -5.51 -13.66 25.08
CA ILE A 120 -5.86 -15.03 24.72
C ILE A 120 -7.38 -15.17 24.56
N ASN A 121 -8.15 -14.72 25.55
CA ASN A 121 -9.62 -14.81 25.51
C ASN A 121 -10.25 -13.96 24.40
N THR A 122 -9.56 -12.94 23.90
CA THR A 122 -10.08 -12.05 22.86
C THR A 122 -9.77 -12.55 21.45
N TYR A 123 -8.56 -13.06 21.24
CA TYR A 123 -8.04 -13.35 19.89
C TYR A 123 -7.90 -14.84 19.57
N THR A 124 -8.11 -15.72 20.54
CA THR A 124 -7.95 -17.17 20.31
C THR A 124 -9.24 -17.94 20.56
N ASN A 125 -9.30 -19.13 19.98
CA ASN A 125 -10.34 -20.10 20.25
C ASN A 125 -9.89 -21.02 21.40
N TYR A 126 -10.82 -21.67 22.08
CA TYR A 126 -10.58 -22.55 23.25
C TYR A 126 -9.56 -23.70 23.03
N ARG A 127 -9.00 -23.87 21.83
CA ARG A 127 -8.17 -25.03 21.47
C ARG A 127 -6.68 -24.74 21.32
N ASP A 128 -6.31 -23.54 20.92
CA ASP A 128 -4.91 -23.16 20.70
C ASP A 128 -4.73 -21.64 20.80
N ASP A 129 -3.48 -21.21 20.93
CA ASP A 129 -3.07 -19.79 20.99
C ASP A 129 -2.33 -19.34 19.71
N GLU A 130 -2.34 -20.17 18.67
CA GLU A 130 -1.60 -19.94 17.42
C GLU A 130 -2.05 -18.65 16.72
N SER A 131 -3.37 -18.38 16.69
CA SER A 131 -3.92 -17.15 16.09
C SER A 131 -3.32 -15.88 16.69
N LEU A 132 -3.06 -15.83 18.01
CA LEU A 132 -2.44 -14.67 18.65
C LEU A 132 -0.95 -14.59 18.34
N LYS A 133 -0.24 -15.72 18.27
CA LYS A 133 1.18 -15.77 17.89
C LYS A 133 1.37 -15.25 16.47
N GLU A 134 0.58 -15.74 15.52
CA GLU A 134 0.59 -15.28 14.14
C GLU A 134 0.26 -13.79 14.02
N LEU A 135 -0.73 -13.31 14.77
CA LEU A 135 -1.09 -11.88 14.80
C LEU A 135 0.10 -11.02 15.28
N ILE A 136 0.78 -11.43 16.35
CA ILE A 136 1.94 -10.70 16.90
C ILE A 136 3.06 -10.66 15.86
N ILE A 137 3.40 -11.78 15.24
CA ILE A 137 4.45 -11.86 14.22
C ILE A 137 4.08 -11.02 12.99
N THR A 138 2.82 -11.05 12.57
CA THR A 138 2.33 -10.27 11.43
C THR A 138 2.43 -8.78 11.70
N ILE A 139 1.96 -8.31 12.86
CA ILE A 139 2.07 -6.89 13.23
C ILE A 139 3.53 -6.50 13.41
N TYR A 140 4.37 -7.35 14.03
CA TYR A 140 5.81 -7.11 14.14
C TYR A 140 6.45 -6.91 12.77
N LYS A 141 6.18 -7.81 11.80
CA LYS A 141 6.69 -7.67 10.41
C LYS A 141 6.21 -6.37 9.78
N PHE A 142 4.95 -6.02 9.98
CA PHE A 142 4.35 -4.80 9.43
C PHE A 142 5.02 -3.52 9.95
N ILE A 143 5.21 -3.40 11.26
CA ILE A 143 5.76 -2.18 11.85
C ILE A 143 7.23 -1.95 11.50
N GLN A 144 7.97 -3.00 11.08
CA GLN A 144 9.36 -2.86 10.63
C GLN A 144 9.51 -2.01 9.35
N SER A 145 8.44 -1.79 8.60
CA SER A 145 8.43 -0.85 7.47
C SER A 145 8.43 0.62 7.88
N SER A 146 8.15 0.90 9.16
CA SER A 146 8.26 2.24 9.73
C SER A 146 9.70 2.54 10.14
N PRO A 147 10.22 3.75 9.90
CA PRO A 147 11.53 4.17 10.39
C PRO A 147 11.69 4.07 11.92
N PHE A 148 10.58 4.21 12.64
CA PHE A 148 10.52 4.16 14.10
C PHE A 148 9.37 3.24 14.55
N PRO A 149 9.56 1.91 14.50
CA PRO A 149 8.51 0.93 14.75
C PRO A 149 7.79 1.10 16.09
N LYS A 150 8.58 1.33 17.16
CA LYS A 150 8.04 1.55 18.52
C LYS A 150 7.15 2.79 18.60
N GLU A 151 7.64 3.92 18.10
CA GLU A 151 6.89 5.18 18.12
C GLU A 151 5.62 5.04 17.27
N TRP A 152 5.73 4.39 16.12
CA TRP A 152 4.60 4.18 15.22
C TRP A 152 3.46 3.40 15.90
N ILE A 153 3.77 2.26 16.54
CA ILE A 153 2.72 1.46 17.20
C ILE A 153 2.15 2.18 18.44
N GLU A 154 2.99 2.91 19.17
CA GLU A 154 2.55 3.74 20.30
C GLU A 154 1.57 4.84 19.85
N GLU A 155 1.88 5.54 18.76
CA GLU A 155 1.01 6.57 18.19
C GLU A 155 -0.31 5.98 17.68
N LYS A 156 -0.26 4.85 16.96
CA LYS A 156 -1.48 4.21 16.44
C LYS A 156 -2.40 3.72 17.54
N VAL A 157 -1.87 3.10 18.58
CA VAL A 157 -2.67 2.68 19.73
C VAL A 157 -3.22 3.88 20.49
N LYS A 158 -2.44 4.97 20.62
CA LYS A 158 -2.89 6.21 21.26
C LYS A 158 -4.10 6.85 20.56
N MET A 159 -4.30 6.63 19.26
CA MET A 159 -5.49 7.11 18.55
C MET A 159 -6.81 6.55 19.11
N PHE A 160 -6.78 5.40 19.78
CA PHE A 160 -7.92 4.79 20.46
C PHE A 160 -8.07 5.28 21.91
N LYS A 161 -7.12 6.08 22.42
CA LYS A 161 -7.22 6.65 23.76
C LYS A 161 -8.12 7.87 23.73
N ILE A 162 -9.32 7.71 24.26
CA ILE A 162 -10.26 8.82 24.46
C ILE A 162 -10.09 9.28 25.91
N ASP A 163 -9.43 10.42 26.13
CA ASP A 163 -9.18 10.96 27.47
C ASP A 163 -10.47 11.60 28.05
N ASP A 164 -11.25 12.29 27.22
CA ASP A 164 -12.55 12.84 27.56
C ASP A 164 -13.62 12.15 26.72
N ILE A 165 -14.68 11.64 27.39
CA ILE A 165 -15.87 11.19 26.68
C ILE A 165 -16.49 12.42 26.05
N THR A 166 -16.44 12.52 24.72
CA THR A 166 -17.23 13.52 24.00
C THR A 166 -18.69 13.15 24.15
N ASP A 167 -19.56 14.13 24.35
CA ASP A 167 -21.01 13.86 24.43
C ASP A 167 -21.52 13.15 23.17
N ASP A 168 -20.89 13.41 22.02
CA ASP A 168 -21.21 12.78 20.74
C ASP A 168 -19.96 12.12 20.12
N PHE A 169 -20.09 10.87 19.66
CA PHE A 169 -18.98 10.07 19.10
C PHE A 169 -18.37 10.68 17.84
N SER A 170 -19.11 11.52 17.10
CA SER A 170 -18.57 12.28 15.96
C SER A 170 -17.47 13.28 16.36
N GLY A 171 -17.32 13.58 17.65
CA GLY A 171 -16.18 14.36 18.16
C GLY A 171 -14.85 13.61 18.07
N THR A 172 -14.87 12.27 17.93
CA THR A 172 -13.69 11.42 17.75
C THR A 172 -13.24 11.35 16.28
N ILE A 173 -11.98 10.97 16.03
CA ILE A 173 -11.51 10.71 14.67
C ILE A 173 -12.26 9.55 14.02
N TRP A 174 -12.61 8.54 14.80
CA TRP A 174 -13.32 7.33 14.35
C TRP A 174 -14.75 7.64 13.92
N GLY A 175 -15.48 8.37 14.75
CA GLY A 175 -16.85 8.79 14.43
C GLY A 175 -16.91 9.63 13.16
N LYS A 176 -15.94 10.54 12.94
CA LYS A 176 -15.86 11.35 11.71
C LYS A 176 -15.66 10.48 10.47
N ILE A 177 -14.66 9.60 10.48
CA ILE A 177 -14.34 8.72 9.34
C ILE A 177 -15.53 7.81 9.00
N LEU A 178 -16.17 7.24 10.01
CA LEU A 178 -17.31 6.36 9.80
C LEU A 178 -18.53 7.09 9.23
N LEU A 179 -18.83 8.31 9.71
CA LEU A 179 -19.91 9.14 9.17
C LEU A 179 -19.59 9.64 7.75
N GLU A 180 -18.35 9.98 7.45
CA GLU A 180 -17.90 10.34 6.10
C GLU A 180 -18.11 9.17 5.12
N SER A 181 -17.68 7.96 5.48
CA SER A 181 -17.89 6.76 4.67
C SER A 181 -19.38 6.47 4.43
N LEU A 182 -20.22 6.58 5.48
CA LEU A 182 -21.66 6.43 5.32
C LEU A 182 -22.26 7.52 4.43
N SER A 183 -21.76 8.77 4.55
CA SER A 183 -22.19 9.88 3.70
C SER A 183 -21.94 9.62 2.21
N GLU A 184 -20.78 9.05 1.87
CA GLU A 184 -20.44 8.69 0.49
C GLU A 184 -21.37 7.61 -0.06
N ASP A 185 -21.62 6.53 0.71
CA ASP A 185 -22.57 5.49 0.32
C ASP A 185 -23.98 6.02 0.10
N VAL A 186 -24.45 6.89 0.98
CA VAL A 186 -25.79 7.52 0.88
C VAL A 186 -25.87 8.42 -0.35
N LYS A 187 -24.84 9.25 -0.63
CA LYS A 187 -24.79 10.12 -1.81
C LYS A 187 -24.81 9.31 -3.11
N ASP A 188 -24.03 8.25 -3.20
CA ASP A 188 -24.04 7.36 -4.37
C ASP A 188 -25.44 6.78 -4.62
N CYS A 189 -26.10 6.29 -3.57
CA CYS A 189 -27.44 5.76 -3.66
C CYS A 189 -28.48 6.81 -4.07
N ILE A 190 -28.37 8.04 -3.58
CA ILE A 190 -29.24 9.16 -3.99
C ILE A 190 -29.06 9.44 -5.50
N ILE A 191 -27.83 9.55 -5.98
CA ILE A 191 -27.54 9.79 -7.41
C ILE A 191 -28.13 8.69 -8.28
N ARG A 192 -28.00 7.43 -7.86
CA ARG A 192 -28.57 6.27 -8.60
C ARG A 192 -30.09 6.33 -8.64
N LEU A 193 -30.77 6.66 -7.53
CA LEU A 193 -32.23 6.83 -7.50
C LEU A 193 -32.71 8.01 -8.36
N GLU A 194 -32.01 9.15 -8.31
CA GLU A 194 -32.35 10.31 -9.12
C GLU A 194 -32.20 10.04 -10.63
N ASN A 195 -31.13 9.34 -11.03
CA ASN A 195 -30.94 8.93 -12.43
C ASN A 195 -32.02 7.95 -12.87
N LEU A 196 -32.35 6.97 -12.02
CA LEU A 196 -33.45 6.03 -12.28
C LEU A 196 -34.78 6.76 -12.44
N ALA A 197 -35.10 7.70 -11.57
CA ALA A 197 -36.33 8.52 -11.68
C ALA A 197 -36.37 9.34 -12.98
N LYS A 198 -35.22 9.86 -13.45
CA LYS A 198 -35.14 10.57 -14.75
C LYS A 198 -35.47 9.65 -15.92
N GLU A 199 -34.93 8.43 -15.95
CA GLU A 199 -35.22 7.45 -16.99
C GLU A 199 -36.68 7.02 -16.97
N MET A 200 -37.24 6.75 -15.80
CA MET A 200 -38.64 6.35 -15.63
C MET A 200 -39.61 7.45 -16.05
N LYS A 201 -39.26 8.74 -15.94
CA LYS A 201 -40.11 9.86 -16.39
C LYS A 201 -40.39 9.88 -17.90
N LYS A 202 -39.69 9.09 -18.70
CA LYS A 202 -39.95 8.92 -20.13
C LYS A 202 -41.24 8.13 -20.41
N PHE A 203 -41.86 7.51 -19.39
CA PHE A 203 -43.00 6.62 -19.47
C PHE A 203 -44.08 7.07 -18.46
N ASP A 204 -45.19 7.60 -18.93
CA ASP A 204 -46.30 8.11 -18.10
C ASP A 204 -46.89 7.03 -17.17
N GLU A 205 -46.88 5.77 -17.62
CA GLU A 205 -47.41 4.62 -16.89
C GLU A 205 -46.60 4.32 -15.62
N LEU A 206 -45.39 4.83 -15.51
CA LEU A 206 -44.50 4.62 -14.34
C LEU A 206 -44.68 5.67 -13.24
N GLU A 207 -45.58 6.64 -13.36
CA GLU A 207 -45.74 7.74 -12.39
C GLU A 207 -45.87 7.28 -10.93
N LYS A 208 -46.61 6.20 -10.65
CA LYS A 208 -46.78 5.67 -9.27
C LYS A 208 -45.45 5.14 -8.71
N TYR A 209 -44.63 4.54 -9.56
CA TYR A 209 -43.32 3.99 -9.18
C TYR A 209 -42.30 5.11 -8.98
N ILE A 210 -42.38 6.15 -9.79
CA ILE A 210 -41.54 7.35 -9.63
C ILE A 210 -41.78 7.99 -8.26
N LYS A 211 -43.05 8.07 -7.81
CA LYS A 211 -43.37 8.57 -6.46
C LYS A 211 -42.69 7.79 -5.34
N VAL A 212 -42.56 6.46 -5.50
CA VAL A 212 -41.85 5.61 -4.55
C VAL A 212 -40.38 5.92 -4.55
N ILE A 213 -39.75 6.01 -5.73
CA ILE A 213 -38.32 6.36 -5.86
C ILE A 213 -38.04 7.75 -5.28
N GLN A 214 -38.92 8.71 -5.53
CA GLN A 214 -38.79 10.07 -4.97
C GLN A 214 -38.90 10.09 -3.44
N ASN A 215 -39.81 9.28 -2.86
CA ASN A 215 -39.89 9.15 -1.41
C ASN A 215 -38.63 8.51 -0.83
N ASP A 216 -38.11 7.44 -1.46
CA ASP A 216 -36.86 6.81 -1.00
C ASP A 216 -35.68 7.78 -1.10
N THR A 217 -35.62 8.59 -2.16
CA THR A 217 -34.62 9.67 -2.30
C THR A 217 -34.77 10.70 -1.16
N TYR A 218 -35.98 11.09 -0.81
CA TYR A 218 -36.23 12.03 0.29
C TYR A 218 -35.78 11.47 1.65
N GLU A 219 -36.09 10.19 1.95
CA GLU A 219 -35.63 9.52 3.17
C GLU A 219 -34.09 9.47 3.26
N LEU A 220 -33.41 9.13 2.14
CA LEU A 220 -31.94 9.13 2.10
C LEU A 220 -31.35 10.55 2.24
N GLN A 221 -31.99 11.57 1.65
CA GLN A 221 -31.58 12.96 1.86
C GLN A 221 -31.79 13.42 3.32
N SER A 222 -32.87 12.95 3.96
CA SER A 222 -33.10 13.19 5.38
C SER A 222 -31.98 12.59 6.23
N LEU A 223 -31.59 11.34 5.97
CA LEU A 223 -30.45 10.73 6.64
C LEU A 223 -29.17 11.54 6.39
N LEU A 224 -28.87 11.87 5.13
CA LEU A 224 -27.66 12.62 4.75
C LEU A 224 -27.55 13.95 5.49
N ASN A 225 -28.65 14.68 5.64
CA ASN A 225 -28.69 15.97 6.35
C ASN A 225 -28.46 15.82 7.87
N ASN A 226 -28.65 14.62 8.41
CA ASN A 226 -28.48 14.30 9.83
C ASN A 226 -27.15 13.58 10.14
N LEU A 227 -26.25 13.40 9.16
CA LEU A 227 -24.91 12.80 9.38
C LEU A 227 -23.88 13.76 10.00
N ASN A 228 -24.29 14.94 10.48
CA ASN A 228 -23.39 15.91 11.09
C ASN A 228 -22.91 15.51 12.49
N THR A 229 -23.74 14.77 13.24
CA THR A 229 -23.42 14.22 14.56
C THR A 229 -23.85 12.75 14.62
N TRP A 230 -23.16 11.98 15.48
CA TRP A 230 -23.40 10.55 15.59
C TRP A 230 -24.81 10.22 16.06
N ASP A 231 -25.25 10.85 17.15
CA ASP A 231 -26.57 10.59 17.72
C ASP A 231 -27.70 11.08 16.81
N SER A 232 -27.50 12.19 16.06
CA SER A 232 -28.47 12.59 15.03
C SER A 232 -28.56 11.54 13.91
N ALA A 233 -27.40 11.06 13.41
CA ALA A 233 -27.36 10.00 12.41
C ALA A 233 -28.03 8.70 12.90
N TYR A 234 -27.71 8.29 14.13
CA TYR A 234 -28.29 7.10 14.75
C TYR A 234 -29.83 7.20 14.87
N ASN A 235 -30.35 8.34 15.32
CA ASN A 235 -31.78 8.56 15.45
C ASN A 235 -32.53 8.60 14.10
N HIS A 236 -31.84 8.93 13.00
CA HIS A 236 -32.41 8.98 11.64
C HIS A 236 -32.00 7.78 10.78
N SER A 237 -31.37 6.76 11.35
CA SER A 237 -30.92 5.57 10.63
C SER A 237 -32.06 4.63 10.22
N ASN A 238 -33.23 4.74 10.85
CA ASN A 238 -34.39 3.93 10.51
C ASN A 238 -35.13 4.52 9.31
N ILE A 239 -34.85 4.02 8.11
CA ILE A 239 -35.41 4.51 6.85
C ILE A 239 -36.75 3.86 6.59
N GLU A 240 -37.82 4.67 6.38
CA GLU A 240 -39.13 4.19 6.03
C GLU A 240 -39.28 4.00 4.51
N TRP A 241 -39.06 2.77 4.07
CA TRP A 241 -39.18 2.40 2.66
C TRP A 241 -40.65 2.26 2.25
N MET A 242 -41.11 3.09 1.29
CA MET A 242 -42.46 3.01 0.77
C MET A 242 -42.70 1.63 0.06
N LYS A 243 -43.92 1.11 0.17
CA LYS A 243 -44.28 -0.16 -0.47
C LYS A 243 -44.31 -0.02 -2.00
N TRP A 244 -43.66 -0.98 -2.70
CA TRP A 244 -43.69 -1.00 -4.16
C TRP A 244 -45.08 -1.32 -4.70
N PRO A 245 -45.67 -0.51 -5.61
CA PRO A 245 -47.00 -0.75 -6.15
C PRO A 245 -47.07 -2.04 -6.99
N VAL A 246 -48.14 -2.78 -6.83
CA VAL A 246 -48.40 -3.96 -7.66
C VAL A 246 -49.43 -3.57 -8.74
N ASP A 247 -48.98 -3.46 -10.00
CA ASP A 247 -49.84 -3.23 -11.13
C ASP A 247 -49.46 -4.15 -12.29
N ARG A 248 -50.34 -5.14 -12.52
CA ARG A 248 -50.14 -6.16 -13.56
C ARG A 248 -50.38 -5.63 -14.99
N LYS A 249 -50.97 -4.43 -15.12
CA LYS A 249 -51.25 -3.82 -16.44
C LYS A 249 -50.02 -3.11 -17.02
N VAL A 250 -49.05 -2.73 -16.17
CA VAL A 250 -47.81 -2.10 -16.60
C VAL A 250 -46.78 -3.19 -16.91
N THR A 251 -46.48 -3.35 -18.19
CA THR A 251 -45.58 -4.39 -18.72
C THR A 251 -44.24 -3.84 -19.20
N ILE A 252 -43.89 -2.60 -18.80
CA ILE A 252 -42.65 -1.96 -19.19
C ILE A 252 -41.49 -2.63 -18.40
N GLU A 253 -40.49 -3.14 -19.11
CA GLU A 253 -39.34 -3.86 -18.56
C GLU A 253 -38.56 -3.01 -17.53
N LEU A 254 -38.41 -1.70 -17.78
CA LEU A 254 -37.81 -0.74 -16.88
C LEU A 254 -38.43 -0.75 -15.47
N LYS A 255 -39.72 -1.12 -15.31
CA LYS A 255 -40.37 -1.26 -14.00
C LYS A 255 -39.70 -2.35 -13.12
N ASP A 256 -39.40 -3.48 -13.73
CA ASP A 256 -38.82 -4.62 -13.02
C ASP A 256 -37.30 -4.40 -12.76
N GLU A 257 -36.61 -3.78 -13.70
CA GLU A 257 -35.25 -3.31 -13.54
C GLU A 257 -35.16 -2.25 -12.42
N ALA A 258 -36.05 -1.27 -12.43
CA ALA A 258 -36.11 -0.25 -11.37
C ALA A 258 -36.33 -0.86 -9.97
N LYS A 259 -37.13 -1.92 -9.90
CA LYS A 259 -37.33 -2.64 -8.65
C LYS A 259 -36.04 -3.33 -8.18
N LYS A 260 -35.29 -3.98 -9.07
CA LYS A 260 -34.01 -4.62 -8.73
C LYS A 260 -33.01 -3.57 -8.22
N ILE A 261 -32.81 -2.48 -8.96
CA ILE A 261 -31.89 -1.39 -8.55
C ILE A 261 -32.28 -0.84 -7.17
N ARG A 262 -33.59 -0.62 -6.94
CA ARG A 262 -34.09 -0.17 -5.64
C ARG A 262 -33.81 -1.17 -4.51
N ASP A 263 -34.04 -2.45 -4.76
CA ASP A 263 -33.81 -3.51 -3.78
C ASP A 263 -32.32 -3.66 -3.44
N ASP A 264 -31.43 -3.48 -4.42
CA ASP A 264 -29.98 -3.44 -4.22
C ASP A 264 -29.55 -2.22 -3.38
N ILE A 265 -30.11 -1.04 -3.67
CA ILE A 265 -29.89 0.17 -2.87
C ILE A 265 -30.33 -0.03 -1.44
N LYS A 266 -31.49 -0.64 -1.22
CA LYS A 266 -31.97 -0.98 0.14
C LYS A 266 -31.01 -1.88 0.89
N LYS A 267 -30.52 -2.94 0.23
CA LYS A 267 -29.53 -3.86 0.82
C LYS A 267 -28.24 -3.11 1.15
N LYS A 268 -27.73 -2.32 0.22
CA LYS A 268 -26.49 -1.53 0.42
C LYS A 268 -26.64 -0.59 1.62
N ILE A 269 -27.69 0.24 1.65
CA ILE A 269 -27.90 1.22 2.74
C ILE A 269 -28.11 0.52 4.09
N SER A 270 -28.93 -0.53 4.14
CA SER A 270 -29.13 -1.29 5.38
C SER A 270 -27.84 -1.91 5.89
N SER A 271 -26.99 -2.42 4.99
CA SER A 271 -25.67 -2.96 5.35
C SER A 271 -24.74 -1.85 5.87
N SER A 272 -24.67 -0.69 5.19
CA SER A 272 -23.81 0.43 5.59
C SER A 272 -24.26 1.01 6.95
N ILE A 273 -25.56 1.19 7.16
CA ILE A 273 -26.11 1.66 8.46
C ILE A 273 -25.78 0.65 9.57
N ASN A 274 -26.02 -0.65 9.35
CA ASN A 274 -25.75 -1.68 10.34
C ASN A 274 -24.26 -1.84 10.67
N LYS A 275 -23.37 -1.50 9.74
CA LYS A 275 -21.93 -1.50 9.99
C LYS A 275 -21.46 -0.29 10.79
N VAL A 276 -22.08 0.87 10.57
CA VAL A 276 -21.61 2.16 11.13
C VAL A 276 -22.44 2.57 12.36
N LEU A 277 -23.76 2.60 12.26
CA LEU A 277 -24.66 3.16 13.27
C LEU A 277 -25.36 2.05 14.09
N LEU A 278 -24.59 1.05 14.55
CA LEU A 278 -25.15 -0.04 15.36
C LEU A 278 -25.58 0.44 16.76
N TYR A 279 -24.87 1.41 17.30
CA TYR A 279 -25.02 1.92 18.66
C TYR A 279 -25.05 3.46 18.70
N ASN A 280 -25.60 4.01 19.78
CA ASN A 280 -25.53 5.44 20.09
C ASN A 280 -24.11 5.85 20.52
N SER A 281 -23.88 7.16 20.71
CA SER A 281 -22.57 7.73 21.09
C SER A 281 -22.02 7.16 22.39
N GLU A 282 -22.84 6.94 23.40
CA GLU A 282 -22.39 6.41 24.70
C GLU A 282 -21.80 5.03 24.55
N ALA A 283 -22.52 4.12 23.88
CA ALA A 283 -22.05 2.76 23.65
C ALA A 283 -20.80 2.72 22.76
N ALA A 284 -20.78 3.50 21.66
CA ALA A 284 -19.61 3.60 20.76
C ALA A 284 -18.36 4.13 21.49
N ASN A 285 -18.49 5.12 22.36
CA ASN A 285 -17.40 5.63 23.20
C ASN A 285 -16.87 4.56 24.17
N ASN A 286 -17.75 3.76 24.76
CA ASN A 286 -17.36 2.67 25.66
C ASN A 286 -16.62 1.57 24.90
N ASP A 287 -17.08 1.20 23.71
CA ASP A 287 -16.40 0.19 22.87
C ASP A 287 -14.96 0.63 22.53
N ILE A 288 -14.74 1.88 22.14
CA ILE A 288 -13.38 2.40 21.87
C ILE A 288 -12.48 2.36 23.12
N LYS A 289 -13.03 2.62 24.30
CA LYS A 289 -12.25 2.51 25.55
C LYS A 289 -11.84 1.08 25.86
N GLU A 290 -12.74 0.11 25.64
CA GLU A 290 -12.41 -1.29 25.79
C GLU A 290 -11.38 -1.73 24.77
N MET A 291 -11.54 -1.33 23.51
CA MET A 291 -10.55 -1.58 22.44
C MET A 291 -9.17 -1.02 22.81
N TYR A 292 -9.10 0.23 23.33
CA TYR A 292 -7.81 0.80 23.74
C TYR A 292 -7.08 -0.07 24.76
N SER A 293 -7.79 -0.60 25.76
CA SER A 293 -7.19 -1.49 26.77
C SER A 293 -6.59 -2.75 26.12
N ILE A 294 -7.34 -3.38 25.20
CA ILE A 294 -6.91 -4.60 24.49
C ILE A 294 -5.71 -4.29 23.57
N LEU A 295 -5.81 -3.24 22.76
CA LEU A 295 -4.75 -2.83 21.83
C LEU A 295 -3.48 -2.40 22.56
N ASN A 296 -3.60 -1.76 23.73
CA ASN A 296 -2.45 -1.39 24.53
C ASN A 296 -1.71 -2.61 25.09
N SER A 297 -2.45 -3.64 25.54
CA SER A 297 -1.87 -4.90 25.99
C SER A 297 -1.20 -5.66 24.84
N LEU A 298 -1.84 -5.70 23.66
CA LEU A 298 -1.28 -6.30 22.44
C LEU A 298 0.00 -5.57 22.00
N LYS A 299 -0.01 -4.24 21.98
CA LYS A 299 1.20 -3.42 21.70
C LYS A 299 2.34 -3.78 22.62
N ASN A 300 2.09 -3.87 23.93
CA ASN A 300 3.14 -4.18 24.92
C ASN A 300 3.72 -5.58 24.64
N LEU A 301 2.90 -6.55 24.32
CA LEU A 301 3.34 -7.91 23.99
C LEU A 301 4.17 -7.96 22.70
N ILE A 302 3.79 -7.18 21.66
CA ILE A 302 4.56 -7.05 20.41
C ILE A 302 5.93 -6.41 20.68
N LEU A 303 5.99 -5.36 21.50
CA LEU A 303 7.25 -4.70 21.83
C LEU A 303 8.16 -5.62 22.67
N GLU A 304 7.59 -6.38 23.61
CA GLU A 304 8.34 -7.38 24.37
C GLU A 304 8.89 -8.49 23.47
N PHE A 305 8.09 -9.00 22.53
CA PHE A 305 8.56 -9.94 21.50
C PHE A 305 9.71 -9.34 20.68
N SER A 306 9.57 -8.09 20.22
CA SER A 306 10.60 -7.38 19.44
C SER A 306 11.94 -7.31 20.21
N ASP A 307 11.89 -6.93 21.48
CA ASP A 307 13.10 -6.81 22.32
C ASP A 307 13.76 -8.18 22.55
N ARG A 308 12.99 -9.22 22.84
CA ARG A 308 13.49 -10.60 23.01
C ARG A 308 14.10 -11.15 21.72
N PHE A 309 13.44 -10.90 20.59
CA PHE A 309 13.93 -11.34 19.28
C PHE A 309 15.23 -10.61 18.90
N LYS A 310 15.33 -9.31 19.14
CA LYS A 310 16.57 -8.54 18.99
C LYS A 310 17.69 -9.12 19.86
N TYR A 311 17.40 -9.44 21.11
CA TYR A 311 18.38 -10.06 22.02
C TYR A 311 18.86 -11.43 21.50
N LYS A 312 17.95 -12.32 21.09
CA LYS A 312 18.30 -13.65 20.56
C LYS A 312 19.14 -13.58 19.28
N LYS A 313 18.83 -12.62 18.37
CA LYS A 313 19.67 -12.38 17.19
C LYS A 313 21.09 -11.99 17.57
N ARG A 314 21.25 -11.14 18.59
CA ARG A 314 22.57 -10.73 19.10
C ARG A 314 23.36 -11.92 19.70
N GLU A 315 22.75 -12.77 20.49
CA GLU A 315 23.40 -13.97 21.03
C GLU A 315 23.97 -14.87 19.92
N LYS A 316 23.28 -14.93 18.76
CA LYS A 316 23.71 -15.72 17.59
C LYS A 316 24.62 -14.95 16.63
N ASN A 317 24.91 -13.67 16.86
CA ASN A 317 25.65 -12.77 15.97
C ASN A 317 25.05 -12.69 14.58
N ILE A 318 23.71 -12.66 14.49
CA ILE A 318 22.95 -12.56 13.23
C ILE A 318 22.12 -11.28 13.19
N ILE A 319 21.92 -10.78 11.98
CA ILE A 319 20.97 -9.71 11.66
C ILE A 319 20.04 -10.20 10.55
N ASP A 320 18.82 -9.70 10.52
CA ASP A 320 17.89 -9.97 9.42
C ASP A 320 17.83 -8.79 8.40
N PHE A 321 17.01 -8.93 7.37
CA PHE A 321 16.89 -7.89 6.34
C PHE A 321 16.33 -6.58 6.88
N ASN A 322 15.44 -6.61 7.88
CA ASN A 322 14.92 -5.40 8.50
C ASN A 322 16.00 -4.71 9.34
N ASP A 323 16.81 -5.50 10.07
CA ASP A 323 17.95 -4.94 10.82
C ASP A 323 18.92 -4.19 9.91
N ILE A 324 19.15 -4.67 8.67
CA ILE A 324 20.04 -3.99 7.74
C ILE A 324 19.55 -2.56 7.45
N GLU A 325 18.26 -2.38 7.20
CA GLU A 325 17.71 -1.05 6.97
C GLU A 325 17.71 -0.20 8.24
N HIS A 326 17.28 -0.76 9.38
CA HIS A 326 17.19 -0.02 10.64
C HIS A 326 18.56 0.38 11.21
N PHE A 327 19.56 -0.49 11.14
CA PHE A 327 20.91 -0.14 11.56
C PHE A 327 21.54 0.92 10.64
N ALA A 328 21.33 0.83 9.33
CA ALA A 328 21.77 1.89 8.43
C ALA A 328 21.06 3.21 8.74
N LEU A 329 19.76 3.18 9.04
CA LEU A 329 19.00 4.36 9.45
C LEU A 329 19.56 4.95 10.76
N GLU A 330 19.85 4.11 11.77
CA GLU A 330 20.43 4.53 13.05
C GLU A 330 21.79 5.21 12.89
N LEU A 331 22.63 4.69 11.97
CA LEU A 331 23.93 5.28 11.65
C LEU A 331 23.82 6.61 10.88
N LEU A 332 22.79 6.77 10.05
CA LEU A 332 22.72 7.89 9.09
C LEU A 332 21.75 9.00 9.50
N VAL A 333 20.78 8.71 10.37
CA VAL A 333 19.72 9.65 10.76
C VAL A 333 19.61 9.73 12.27
N LYS A 334 19.51 10.96 12.79
CA LYS A 334 19.21 11.21 14.21
C LYS A 334 18.11 12.25 14.34
N LYS A 335 17.48 12.30 15.51
CA LYS A 335 16.52 13.35 15.87
C LYS A 335 17.24 14.50 16.58
N ASP A 336 16.91 15.73 16.20
CA ASP A 336 17.31 16.92 16.95
C ASP A 336 16.44 17.11 18.22
N ASP A 337 16.76 18.11 19.04
CA ASP A 337 16.01 18.42 20.27
C ASP A 337 14.52 18.78 20.02
N LYS A 338 14.15 19.07 18.78
CA LYS A 338 12.78 19.38 18.36
C LYS A 338 12.07 18.19 17.72
N GLY A 339 12.75 17.04 17.63
CA GLY A 339 12.23 15.83 16.99
C GLY A 339 12.37 15.82 15.46
N ASN A 340 13.03 16.80 14.84
CA ASN A 340 13.27 16.76 13.40
C ASN A 340 14.38 15.78 13.06
N LEU A 341 14.21 15.12 11.91
CA LEU A 341 15.22 14.20 11.39
C LEU A 341 16.37 14.97 10.75
N ILE A 342 17.59 14.72 11.21
CA ILE A 342 18.81 15.32 10.69
C ILE A 342 19.86 14.26 10.39
N SER A 343 20.76 14.57 9.45
CA SER A 343 21.88 13.70 9.09
C SER A 343 22.90 13.63 10.23
N THR A 344 23.48 12.45 10.43
CA THR A 344 24.62 12.26 11.33
C THR A 344 25.93 12.69 10.69
N GLU A 345 27.05 12.63 11.43
CA GLU A 345 28.38 12.84 10.87
C GLU A 345 28.73 11.78 9.82
N ILE A 346 28.39 10.52 10.06
CA ILE A 346 28.55 9.42 9.10
C ILE A 346 27.79 9.73 7.80
N ALA A 347 26.54 10.18 7.90
CA ALA A 347 25.77 10.57 6.71
C ALA A 347 26.43 11.71 5.94
N ASN A 348 27.07 12.67 6.62
CA ASN A 348 27.79 13.76 5.99
C ASN A 348 29.03 13.29 5.20
N GLU A 349 29.74 12.25 5.68
CA GLU A 349 30.83 11.63 4.90
C GLU A 349 30.31 11.08 3.56
N TYR A 350 29.15 10.41 3.55
CA TYR A 350 28.52 9.95 2.31
C TYR A 350 27.99 11.09 1.44
N LYS A 351 27.51 12.21 2.03
CA LYS A 351 27.16 13.42 1.26
C LYS A 351 28.35 13.99 0.53
N GLU A 352 29.50 14.04 1.16
CA GLU A 352 30.74 14.52 0.52
C GLU A 352 31.22 13.55 -0.56
N LYS A 353 31.08 12.25 -0.34
CA LYS A 353 31.49 11.21 -1.26
C LYS A 353 30.65 11.22 -2.54
N PHE A 354 29.31 11.28 -2.44
CA PHE A 354 28.43 11.11 -3.58
C PHE A 354 28.05 12.44 -4.22
N GLU A 355 28.48 12.61 -5.49
CA GLU A 355 28.08 13.74 -6.34
C GLU A 355 26.68 13.54 -6.91
N GLU A 356 26.30 12.29 -7.22
CA GLU A 356 24.99 11.92 -7.76
C GLU A 356 24.49 10.64 -7.10
N ILE A 357 23.18 10.58 -6.85
CA ILE A 357 22.46 9.41 -6.33
C ILE A 357 21.35 9.08 -7.32
N ALA A 358 21.41 7.93 -7.96
CA ALA A 358 20.38 7.43 -8.86
C ALA A 358 19.60 6.29 -8.20
N ILE A 359 18.29 6.35 -8.28
CA ILE A 359 17.38 5.36 -7.70
C ILE A 359 16.47 4.86 -8.80
N ASP A 360 16.49 3.57 -9.04
CA ASP A 360 15.62 2.89 -9.99
C ASP A 360 14.43 2.25 -9.26
N GLU A 361 13.30 2.10 -9.95
CA GLU A 361 12.04 1.56 -9.40
C GLU A 361 11.61 2.27 -8.09
N TYR A 362 11.69 3.60 -8.08
CA TYR A 362 11.47 4.39 -6.86
C TYR A 362 10.07 4.22 -6.26
N GLN A 363 9.05 3.84 -7.06
CA GLN A 363 7.69 3.56 -6.60
C GLN A 363 7.61 2.37 -5.61
N ASP A 364 8.65 1.51 -5.59
CA ASP A 364 8.72 0.34 -4.70
C ASP A 364 9.53 0.61 -3.43
N SER A 365 9.94 1.86 -3.21
CA SER A 365 10.68 2.26 -2.00
C SER A 365 9.76 2.36 -0.79
N ASN A 366 10.30 2.02 0.39
CA ASN A 366 9.65 2.23 1.68
C ASN A 366 10.16 3.52 2.36
N LEU A 367 9.54 3.90 3.48
CA LEU A 367 9.88 5.15 4.19
C LEU A 367 11.27 5.09 4.85
N VAL A 368 11.73 3.91 5.28
CA VAL A 368 13.07 3.72 5.85
C VAL A 368 14.13 4.02 4.80
N GLN A 369 13.97 3.46 3.61
CA GLN A 369 14.86 3.66 2.46
C GLN A 369 14.89 5.13 2.02
N GLU A 370 13.73 5.80 1.97
CA GLU A 370 13.64 7.24 1.68
C GLU A 370 14.47 8.06 2.66
N TYR A 371 14.37 7.80 3.97
CA TYR A 371 15.13 8.54 4.97
C TYR A 371 16.63 8.26 4.88
N ILE A 372 17.04 7.02 4.63
CA ILE A 372 18.44 6.66 4.40
C ILE A 372 19.00 7.45 3.21
N LEU A 373 18.36 7.36 2.05
CA LEU A 373 18.85 8.00 0.81
C LEU A 373 18.82 9.53 0.92
N ARG A 374 17.79 10.09 1.54
CA ARG A 374 17.69 11.53 1.77
C ARG A 374 18.78 12.02 2.74
N SER A 375 19.14 11.25 3.74
CA SER A 375 20.14 11.64 4.75
C SER A 375 21.55 11.82 4.15
N ILE A 376 21.87 11.08 3.09
CA ILE A 376 23.16 11.10 2.39
C ILE A 376 23.15 12.00 1.15
N SER A 377 22.04 12.67 0.86
CA SER A 377 21.89 13.58 -0.28
C SER A 377 22.32 15.01 0.06
N LYS A 378 22.93 15.70 -0.91
CA LYS A 378 23.18 17.15 -0.88
C LYS A 378 21.90 17.98 -1.06
N GLY A 379 20.76 17.33 -1.31
CA GLY A 379 19.44 17.94 -1.51
C GLY A 379 19.19 18.43 -2.94
N ASN A 380 20.12 18.22 -3.88
CA ASN A 380 20.01 18.60 -5.30
C ASN A 380 20.68 17.58 -6.23
N ASN A 381 21.04 16.42 -5.73
CA ASN A 381 21.82 15.41 -6.43
C ASN A 381 21.13 14.04 -6.48
N ILE A 382 19.79 13.98 -6.30
CA ILE A 382 19.02 12.74 -6.43
C ILE A 382 18.34 12.71 -7.80
N PHE A 383 18.48 11.60 -8.50
CA PHE A 383 17.80 11.27 -9.73
C PHE A 383 16.98 9.99 -9.53
N MET A 384 15.66 10.11 -9.52
CA MET A 384 14.74 9.01 -9.31
C MET A 384 14.08 8.62 -10.62
N VAL A 385 13.95 7.33 -10.87
CA VAL A 385 13.20 6.76 -11.98
C VAL A 385 12.15 5.81 -11.42
N GLY A 386 10.95 5.85 -11.97
CA GLY A 386 9.86 4.99 -11.55
C GLY A 386 8.59 5.22 -12.34
N ASP A 387 7.62 4.34 -12.13
CA ASP A 387 6.28 4.44 -12.68
C ASP A 387 5.28 3.93 -11.64
N VAL A 388 4.47 4.83 -11.11
CA VAL A 388 3.46 4.49 -10.09
C VAL A 388 2.50 3.40 -10.56
N LYS A 389 2.19 3.36 -11.86
CA LYS A 389 1.32 2.33 -12.45
C LYS A 389 1.90 0.91 -12.36
N GLN A 390 3.21 0.79 -12.09
CA GLN A 390 3.93 -0.47 -11.93
C GLN A 390 4.17 -0.84 -10.46
N SER A 391 3.64 -0.06 -9.51
CA SER A 391 3.77 -0.38 -8.09
C SER A 391 2.90 -1.58 -7.71
N ILE A 392 3.56 -2.74 -7.54
CA ILE A 392 2.91 -4.01 -7.17
C ILE A 392 3.40 -4.56 -5.83
N TYR A 393 4.27 -3.83 -5.12
CA TYR A 393 4.90 -4.30 -3.88
C TYR A 393 4.30 -3.67 -2.61
N LYS A 394 3.07 -3.16 -2.67
CA LYS A 394 2.37 -2.61 -1.48
C LYS A 394 2.26 -3.63 -0.34
N PHE A 395 2.12 -4.93 -0.67
CA PHE A 395 2.17 -6.04 0.30
C PHE A 395 3.54 -6.21 1.00
N ARG A 396 4.61 -5.66 0.42
CA ARG A 396 5.95 -5.54 1.03
C ARG A 396 6.18 -4.19 1.69
N GLN A 397 5.11 -3.44 1.93
CA GLN A 397 5.14 -2.11 2.53
C GLN A 397 5.85 -1.04 1.68
N ALA A 398 5.94 -1.26 0.36
CA ALA A 398 6.28 -0.18 -0.56
C ALA A 398 5.26 0.97 -0.42
N ARG A 399 5.74 2.19 -0.56
CA ARG A 399 4.94 3.41 -0.41
C ARG A 399 4.94 4.24 -1.68
N PRO A 400 4.11 3.88 -2.68
CA PRO A 400 4.01 4.64 -3.93
C PRO A 400 3.62 6.11 -3.70
N GLU A 401 3.00 6.42 -2.56
CA GLU A 401 2.66 7.78 -2.16
C GLU A 401 3.89 8.69 -2.11
N LEU A 402 5.07 8.17 -1.74
CA LEU A 402 6.32 8.93 -1.75
C LEU A 402 6.72 9.42 -3.15
N PHE A 403 6.41 8.62 -4.18
CA PHE A 403 6.63 9.00 -5.56
C PHE A 403 5.56 9.97 -6.05
N LEU A 404 4.28 9.72 -5.71
CA LEU A 404 3.16 10.59 -6.06
C LEU A 404 3.32 12.01 -5.51
N GLU A 405 3.71 12.16 -4.25
CA GLU A 405 3.98 13.47 -3.65
C GLU A 405 5.03 14.26 -4.45
N LYS A 406 6.10 13.60 -4.92
CA LYS A 406 7.13 14.22 -5.75
C LYS A 406 6.60 14.48 -7.16
N TYR A 407 5.83 13.54 -7.71
CA TYR A 407 5.21 13.67 -9.03
C TYR A 407 4.26 14.87 -9.10
N GLU A 408 3.48 15.12 -8.07
CA GLU A 408 2.59 16.29 -7.98
C GLU A 408 3.37 17.59 -7.76
N LYS A 409 4.39 17.55 -6.90
CA LYS A 409 5.10 18.74 -6.42
C LYS A 409 6.17 19.27 -7.41
N TYR A 410 6.82 18.37 -8.16
CA TYR A 410 7.94 18.74 -9.02
C TYR A 410 7.46 19.38 -10.33
N SER A 411 8.17 20.44 -10.76
CA SER A 411 7.84 21.18 -11.98
C SER A 411 8.33 20.46 -13.25
N ILE A 412 7.59 20.61 -14.35
CA ILE A 412 8.06 20.22 -15.69
C ILE A 412 8.98 21.32 -16.28
N ASP A 413 8.78 22.57 -15.86
CA ASP A 413 9.51 23.72 -16.35
C ASP A 413 10.73 24.02 -15.48
N LYS A 414 11.91 24.04 -16.11
CA LYS A 414 13.20 24.36 -15.47
C LYS A 414 13.26 25.76 -14.88
N GLU A 415 12.47 26.69 -15.41
CA GLU A 415 12.47 28.09 -14.96
C GLU A 415 11.56 28.30 -13.73
N GLN A 416 10.64 27.38 -13.47
CA GLN A 416 9.63 27.51 -12.42
C GLN A 416 9.93 26.72 -11.13
N GLY A 417 10.94 25.87 -11.12
CA GLY A 417 11.22 25.04 -9.95
C GLY A 417 12.65 24.53 -9.88
N ARG A 418 13.10 24.28 -8.64
CA ARG A 418 14.39 23.63 -8.34
C ARG A 418 14.35 22.14 -8.65
N ASP A 419 13.22 21.50 -8.35
CA ASP A 419 13.01 20.06 -8.49
C ASP A 419 12.22 19.82 -9.77
N LEU A 420 12.77 18.96 -10.64
CA LEU A 420 12.26 18.76 -11.99
C LEU A 420 11.67 17.37 -12.17
N LYS A 421 10.54 17.32 -12.88
CA LYS A 421 9.87 16.11 -13.35
C LYS A 421 10.05 15.99 -14.86
N ILE A 422 10.49 14.80 -15.31
CA ILE A 422 10.61 14.45 -16.73
C ILE A 422 9.66 13.30 -17.00
N LYS A 423 8.63 13.53 -17.81
CA LYS A 423 7.68 12.50 -18.23
C LYS A 423 8.22 11.74 -19.44
N LEU A 424 8.18 10.41 -19.40
CA LEU A 424 8.54 9.53 -20.50
C LEU A 424 7.25 8.94 -21.10
N PHE A 425 6.85 9.41 -22.29
CA PHE A 425 5.57 9.06 -22.91
C PHE A 425 5.63 7.85 -23.86
N LYS A 426 6.83 7.33 -24.15
CA LYS A 426 7.01 6.33 -25.20
C LYS A 426 7.45 4.99 -24.65
N ASN A 427 6.72 3.95 -25.04
CA ASN A 427 7.06 2.56 -24.77
C ASN A 427 7.80 1.96 -25.97
N PHE A 428 9.01 1.43 -25.72
CA PHE A 428 9.88 0.81 -26.75
C PHE A 428 9.94 -0.72 -26.63
N ARG A 429 9.14 -1.31 -25.72
CA ARG A 429 9.15 -2.74 -25.41
C ARG A 429 8.02 -3.51 -26.10
N SER A 430 6.83 -2.91 -26.13
CA SER A 430 5.61 -3.58 -26.55
C SER A 430 5.09 -3.07 -27.89
N ARG A 431 4.35 -3.90 -28.64
CA ARG A 431 3.67 -3.53 -29.89
C ARG A 431 2.38 -2.76 -29.60
N GLN A 432 1.87 -2.03 -30.62
CA GLN A 432 0.72 -1.14 -30.50
C GLN A 432 -0.53 -1.83 -29.94
N ASN A 433 -0.86 -3.04 -30.44
CA ASN A 433 -2.04 -3.79 -29.99
C ASN A 433 -2.02 -4.11 -28.47
N ILE A 434 -0.85 -4.36 -27.90
CA ILE A 434 -0.70 -4.58 -26.45
C ILE A 434 -0.93 -3.27 -25.68
N LEU A 435 -0.34 -2.17 -26.17
CA LEU A 435 -0.48 -0.85 -25.54
C LEU A 435 -1.93 -0.38 -25.58
N ASP A 436 -2.62 -0.56 -26.74
CA ASP A 436 -4.02 -0.16 -26.90
C ASP A 436 -4.94 -0.94 -25.96
N PHE A 437 -4.70 -2.25 -25.81
CA PHE A 437 -5.47 -3.06 -24.88
C PHE A 437 -5.20 -2.67 -23.41
N THR A 438 -3.94 -2.45 -23.06
CA THR A 438 -3.57 -1.99 -21.70
C THR A 438 -4.24 -0.65 -21.41
N ASN A 439 -4.16 0.32 -22.33
CA ASN A 439 -4.82 1.60 -22.18
C ASN A 439 -6.34 1.45 -22.03
N LEU A 440 -6.98 0.58 -22.82
CA LEU A 440 -8.42 0.31 -22.73
C LEU A 440 -8.83 -0.20 -21.35
N VAL A 441 -8.06 -1.14 -20.79
CA VAL A 441 -8.35 -1.71 -19.46
C VAL A 441 -8.19 -0.65 -18.40
N PHE A 442 -7.04 0.02 -18.34
CA PHE A 442 -6.74 0.96 -17.27
C PHE A 442 -7.57 2.26 -17.33
N ASP A 443 -7.97 2.71 -18.52
CA ASP A 443 -8.89 3.84 -18.70
C ASP A 443 -10.26 3.59 -18.02
N ASN A 444 -10.66 2.32 -17.90
CA ASN A 444 -11.93 1.93 -17.28
C ASN A 444 -11.84 1.60 -15.79
N ILE A 445 -10.67 1.15 -15.28
CA ILE A 445 -10.57 0.64 -13.90
C ILE A 445 -9.64 1.47 -13.00
N MET A 446 -8.68 2.22 -13.55
CA MET A 446 -7.72 2.96 -12.76
C MET A 446 -8.19 4.40 -12.53
N THR A 447 -8.91 4.59 -11.44
CA THR A 447 -9.34 5.91 -10.95
C THR A 447 -8.45 6.36 -9.80
N LYS A 448 -8.59 7.62 -9.38
CA LYS A 448 -7.83 8.16 -8.25
C LYS A 448 -8.13 7.42 -6.93
N GLU A 449 -9.35 6.89 -6.80
CA GLU A 449 -9.81 6.14 -5.62
C GLU A 449 -9.29 4.70 -5.57
N ILE A 450 -9.06 4.08 -6.74
CA ILE A 450 -8.63 2.67 -6.84
C ILE A 450 -7.13 2.55 -7.09
N GLY A 451 -6.59 3.41 -7.96
CA GLY A 451 -5.19 3.34 -8.40
C GLY A 451 -4.29 4.47 -7.91
N ASP A 452 -4.78 5.33 -6.99
CA ASP A 452 -4.10 6.52 -6.49
C ASP A 452 -3.75 7.55 -7.59
N ILE A 453 -4.05 7.25 -8.87
CA ILE A 453 -3.75 8.07 -10.05
C ILE A 453 -4.94 8.02 -11.01
N LEU A 454 -5.24 9.16 -11.63
CA LEU A 454 -6.20 9.23 -12.73
C LEU A 454 -5.50 8.81 -14.03
N TYR A 455 -5.92 7.67 -14.60
CA TYR A 455 -5.39 7.19 -15.87
C TYR A 455 -6.08 7.91 -17.03
N ASP A 456 -5.43 8.90 -17.57
CA ASP A 456 -5.93 9.69 -18.70
C ASP A 456 -4.93 9.69 -19.88
N LYS A 457 -5.16 10.53 -20.87
CA LYS A 457 -4.30 10.62 -22.06
C LYS A 457 -2.85 11.00 -21.76
N ASP A 458 -2.60 11.66 -20.65
CA ASP A 458 -1.24 12.03 -20.18
C ASP A 458 -0.50 10.83 -19.59
N GLU A 459 -1.24 9.79 -19.16
CA GLU A 459 -0.69 8.55 -18.58
C GLU A 459 -0.71 7.37 -19.56
N TYR A 460 -1.30 7.54 -20.76
CA TYR A 460 -1.37 6.47 -21.77
C TYR A 460 0.01 6.01 -22.21
N LEU A 461 0.09 4.71 -22.45
CA LEU A 461 1.24 4.07 -23.08
C LEU A 461 1.23 4.33 -24.58
N ASN A 462 2.26 5.00 -25.08
CA ASN A 462 2.39 5.35 -26.48
C ASN A 462 3.54 4.59 -27.15
N LEU A 463 3.34 4.08 -28.37
CA LEU A 463 4.36 3.37 -29.12
C LEU A 463 5.57 4.28 -29.42
N GLY A 464 6.75 3.81 -29.04
CA GLY A 464 8.02 4.48 -29.32
C GLY A 464 8.94 3.75 -30.30
N ALA A 465 8.73 2.41 -30.43
CA ALA A 465 9.53 1.57 -31.29
C ALA A 465 8.94 1.45 -32.70
N ASN A 466 9.80 1.32 -33.69
CA ASN A 466 9.40 0.97 -35.06
C ASN A 466 9.49 -0.56 -35.18
N TYR A 467 8.34 -1.23 -35.07
CA TYR A 467 8.23 -2.65 -35.35
C TYR A 467 7.84 -2.87 -36.81
N GLU A 468 8.55 -3.75 -37.50
CA GLU A 468 8.12 -4.19 -38.83
C GLU A 468 6.73 -4.84 -38.73
N PRO A 469 5.81 -4.50 -39.68
CA PRO A 469 4.52 -5.13 -39.73
C PRO A 469 4.69 -6.66 -39.89
N PRO A 470 3.81 -7.48 -39.29
CA PRO A 470 3.88 -8.92 -39.44
C PRO A 470 3.68 -9.32 -40.91
N GLU A 471 4.50 -10.24 -41.42
CA GLU A 471 4.47 -10.68 -42.84
C GLU A 471 3.13 -11.32 -43.24
N ASN A 472 2.39 -11.87 -42.28
CA ASN A 472 1.02 -12.34 -42.50
C ASN A 472 0.18 -12.29 -41.21
N ILE A 473 -1.15 -12.31 -41.36
CA ILE A 473 -2.14 -12.25 -40.26
C ILE A 473 -2.03 -13.47 -39.29
N LYS A 474 -1.41 -14.57 -39.70
CA LYS A 474 -1.19 -15.76 -38.88
C LYS A 474 0.11 -15.72 -38.05
N SER A 475 0.88 -14.65 -38.18
CA SER A 475 2.06 -14.43 -37.36
C SER A 475 1.67 -14.31 -35.88
N VAL A 476 2.44 -14.89 -34.97
CA VAL A 476 2.27 -14.76 -33.52
C VAL A 476 2.22 -13.30 -33.08
N TYR A 477 2.82 -12.39 -33.83
CA TYR A 477 2.87 -10.95 -33.55
C TYR A 477 1.66 -10.15 -34.08
N ALA A 478 0.75 -10.79 -34.85
CA ALA A 478 -0.46 -10.20 -35.38
C ALA A 478 -1.71 -10.57 -34.57
N GLY A 479 -1.53 -11.23 -33.41
CA GLY A 479 -2.61 -11.72 -32.57
C GLY A 479 -3.57 -10.61 -32.11
N ILE A 480 -4.83 -10.94 -32.10
CA ILE A 480 -5.91 -10.12 -31.50
C ILE A 480 -5.81 -10.33 -29.99
N THR A 481 -5.92 -9.25 -29.23
CA THR A 481 -6.04 -9.32 -27.78
C THR A 481 -7.49 -9.73 -27.43
N ASN A 482 -7.66 -10.82 -26.68
CA ASN A 482 -8.95 -11.31 -26.22
C ASN A 482 -9.09 -11.04 -24.73
N LEU A 483 -10.28 -10.60 -24.32
CA LEU A 483 -10.67 -10.52 -22.92
C LEU A 483 -11.69 -11.64 -22.67
N GLU A 484 -11.37 -12.56 -21.79
CA GLU A 484 -12.29 -13.61 -21.34
C GLU A 484 -12.76 -13.26 -19.92
N ILE A 485 -14.08 -13.12 -19.76
CA ILE A 485 -14.70 -12.86 -18.46
C ILE A 485 -15.38 -14.16 -18.03
N ILE A 486 -14.94 -14.71 -16.92
CA ILE A 486 -15.53 -15.91 -16.32
C ILE A 486 -16.38 -15.45 -15.14
N ASP A 487 -17.69 -15.67 -15.23
CA ASP A 487 -18.61 -15.46 -14.09
C ASP A 487 -18.57 -16.72 -13.22
N LEU A 488 -18.03 -16.56 -12.02
CA LEU A 488 -17.91 -17.64 -11.03
C LEU A 488 -19.15 -17.74 -10.12
N LYS A 489 -20.23 -17.01 -10.40
CA LYS A 489 -21.48 -17.21 -9.69
C LYS A 489 -22.04 -18.56 -10.11
N GLU A 490 -22.04 -19.51 -9.19
CA GLU A 490 -22.87 -20.69 -9.29
C GLU A 490 -24.32 -20.23 -9.38
N ASP A 491 -25.07 -20.75 -10.36
CA ASP A 491 -26.52 -20.62 -10.43
C ASP A 491 -27.10 -21.34 -9.19
N ASP A 492 -27.39 -20.58 -8.14
CA ASP A 492 -28.15 -21.04 -6.97
C ASP A 492 -29.65 -21.34 -7.29
N ASP A 493 -29.97 -21.61 -8.55
CA ASP A 493 -31.32 -21.88 -9.02
C ASP A 493 -31.55 -23.34 -9.40
N ASP A 494 -31.18 -24.33 -8.58
CA ASP A 494 -31.73 -25.69 -8.68
C ASP A 494 -31.44 -26.53 -7.44
N GLU A 495 -32.01 -26.21 -6.24
CA GLU A 495 -32.22 -27.17 -5.18
C GLU A 495 -33.28 -26.69 -4.19
N GLU A 496 -34.54 -26.55 -4.61
CA GLU A 496 -35.70 -26.81 -3.79
C GLU A 496 -36.31 -28.11 -4.27
N GLU A 497 -35.86 -29.23 -3.70
CA GLU A 497 -36.70 -30.37 -3.28
C GLU A 497 -35.82 -31.52 -2.75
N ASN A 498 -36.12 -31.85 -1.51
CA ASN A 498 -35.84 -33.11 -0.82
C ASN A 498 -34.48 -33.32 -0.11
N ASP A 499 -34.64 -33.31 1.12
CA ASP A 499 -34.42 -34.39 2.13
C ASP A 499 -33.45 -34.05 3.25
N SER A 500 -34.02 -34.20 4.41
CA SER A 500 -33.41 -34.16 5.73
C SER A 500 -32.15 -35.04 5.85
N SER A 501 -31.18 -34.54 6.60
CA SER A 501 -30.05 -35.25 7.20
C SER A 501 -28.79 -35.40 6.34
N LYS A 502 -27.88 -34.45 6.50
CA LYS A 502 -26.43 -34.73 6.75
C LYS A 502 -25.67 -33.45 7.06
N SER A 503 -25.16 -33.35 8.25
CA SER A 503 -24.10 -32.46 8.66
C SER A 503 -22.86 -32.70 7.78
N ILE A 504 -22.45 -31.70 7.00
CA ILE A 504 -21.16 -31.68 6.29
C ILE A 504 -20.39 -30.47 6.77
N GLU A 505 -19.21 -30.76 7.29
CA GLU A 505 -18.17 -29.82 7.65
C GLU A 505 -17.86 -28.90 6.45
N LYS A 506 -17.99 -27.58 6.66
CA LYS A 506 -17.45 -26.61 5.71
C LYS A 506 -15.95 -26.54 5.91
N ASN A 507 -15.20 -26.98 4.92
CA ASN A 507 -13.80 -26.65 4.77
C ASN A 507 -13.68 -25.17 4.37
N GLU A 508 -13.11 -24.38 5.26
CA GLU A 508 -12.62 -23.04 4.96
C GLU A 508 -11.35 -23.16 4.13
N SER A 509 -11.45 -22.95 2.82
CA SER A 509 -10.31 -22.60 1.96
C SER A 509 -10.80 -22.11 0.60
N ASP A 510 -11.35 -20.90 0.54
CA ASP A 510 -11.50 -20.17 -0.71
C ASP A 510 -11.22 -18.69 -0.46
N GLU A 511 -9.92 -18.34 -0.44
CA GLU A 511 -9.50 -16.98 -0.72
C GLU A 511 -9.49 -16.80 -2.24
N PRO A 512 -10.03 -15.68 -2.78
CA PRO A 512 -9.99 -15.42 -4.21
C PRO A 512 -8.54 -15.19 -4.64
N ILE A 513 -8.07 -15.97 -5.59
CA ILE A 513 -6.80 -15.75 -6.29
C ILE A 513 -6.97 -14.46 -7.11
N VAL A 514 -6.39 -13.38 -6.62
CA VAL A 514 -6.20 -12.16 -7.41
C VAL A 514 -4.96 -12.37 -8.27
N LEU A 515 -5.18 -12.47 -9.59
CA LEU A 515 -4.13 -12.42 -10.60
C LEU A 515 -3.61 -11.00 -10.78
#